data_98ae95287d6670f48257cfc305fa00b6
#
_entry.id   98ae95287d6670f48257cfc305fa00b6
#
_cell.length_a   1.000
_cell.length_b   1.000
_cell.length_c   1.000
_cell.angle_alpha   90.00
_cell.angle_beta   90.00
_cell.angle_gamma   90.00
#
_symmetry.space_group_name_H-M   'P 1'
#
loop_
_entity.id
_entity.type
_entity.pdbx_description
1 polymer ?
#
loop_
_entity_poly.entity_id
_entity_poly.type
_entity_poly.pdbx_seq_one_letter_code
_entity_poly.pdbx_strand_id
1 'polypeptide(L)'
;MATRFKNGVVKYFKDNIGIIIALLAMFIFLTVFPTTRSTFLTPKNMFNILRQNASNLFLATGMTMVIILGGIDLSVGSVIALSGVVAAGCVVNFGLPEVVGFIAAIAVGAAVGLFNGFIICKTDIPPF
;
A
#
# COMPACT_ATOMS: atom_id res chain seq x y z
N MET A 1 21.60 -23.29 -15.32
CA MET A 1 20.70 -22.49 -14.47
C MET A 1 20.64 -21.02 -14.93
N ALA A 2 21.77 -20.37 -15.19
CA ALA A 2 21.85 -18.96 -15.63
C ALA A 2 21.13 -18.64 -16.96
N THR A 3 21.21 -19.49 -17.96
CA THR A 3 20.54 -19.29 -19.26
C THR A 3 19.01 -19.35 -19.17
N ARG A 4 18.47 -20.21 -18.31
CA ARG A 4 17.01 -20.32 -18.08
C ARG A 4 16.45 -19.08 -17.38
N PHE A 5 17.21 -18.54 -16.44
CA PHE A 5 16.88 -17.28 -15.76
C PHE A 5 16.91 -16.09 -16.72
N LYS A 6 17.97 -15.97 -17.53
CA LYS A 6 18.12 -14.91 -18.55
C LYS A 6 16.97 -14.93 -19.56
N ASN A 7 16.60 -16.11 -20.05
CA ASN A 7 15.49 -16.25 -21.01
C ASN A 7 14.14 -15.89 -20.37
N GLY A 8 13.92 -16.20 -19.09
CA GLY A 8 12.72 -15.80 -18.35
C GLY A 8 12.60 -14.28 -18.20
N VAL A 9 13.70 -13.61 -17.86
CA VAL A 9 13.74 -12.14 -17.73
C VAL A 9 13.49 -11.47 -19.08
N VAL A 10 14.16 -11.93 -20.15
CA VAL A 10 13.96 -11.37 -21.50
C VAL A 10 12.51 -11.56 -21.96
N LYS A 11 11.91 -12.72 -21.70
CA LYS A 11 10.51 -12.97 -22.02
C LYS A 11 9.60 -12.01 -21.27
N TYR A 12 9.79 -11.86 -19.95
CA TYR A 12 9.02 -10.92 -19.14
C TYR A 12 9.05 -9.49 -19.68
N PHE A 13 10.25 -9.00 -20.06
CA PHE A 13 10.38 -7.66 -20.65
C PHE A 13 9.68 -7.55 -22.02
N LYS A 14 9.74 -8.59 -22.85
CA LYS A 14 9.01 -8.59 -24.13
C LYS A 14 7.51 -8.60 -23.95
N ASP A 15 7.01 -9.41 -23.04
CA ASP A 15 5.57 -9.53 -22.78
C ASP A 15 4.97 -8.24 -22.17
N ASN A 16 5.81 -7.44 -21.48
CA ASN A 16 5.39 -6.21 -20.83
C ASN A 16 5.95 -4.93 -21.49
N ILE A 17 6.47 -5.03 -22.72
CA ILE A 17 7.13 -3.91 -23.39
C ILE A 17 6.25 -2.66 -23.52
N GLY A 18 4.94 -2.82 -23.74
CA GLY A 18 4.00 -1.72 -23.84
C GLY A 18 3.88 -0.93 -22.53
N ILE A 19 3.82 -1.62 -21.40
CA ILE A 19 3.77 -1.00 -20.07
C ILE A 19 5.08 -0.26 -19.77
N ILE A 20 6.21 -0.88 -20.11
CA ILE A 20 7.53 -0.28 -19.89
C ILE A 20 7.69 1.00 -20.72
N ILE A 21 7.30 0.96 -22.01
CA ILE A 21 7.34 2.14 -22.88
C ILE A 21 6.43 3.24 -22.34
N ALA A 22 5.21 2.91 -21.90
CA ALA A 22 4.28 3.88 -21.34
C ALA A 22 4.84 4.55 -20.07
N LEU A 23 5.43 3.77 -19.16
CA LEU A 23 6.08 4.29 -17.96
C LEU A 23 7.27 5.20 -18.28
N LEU A 24 8.12 4.80 -19.22
CA LEU A 24 9.27 5.61 -19.66
C LEU A 24 8.80 6.90 -20.33
N ALA A 25 7.79 6.84 -21.20
CA ALA A 25 7.22 8.00 -21.85
C ALA A 25 6.64 9.00 -20.83
N MET A 26 5.90 8.50 -19.82
CA MET A 26 5.37 9.31 -18.73
C MET A 26 6.50 9.94 -17.90
N PHE A 27 7.54 9.18 -17.57
CA PHE A 27 8.69 9.68 -16.82
C PHE A 27 9.41 10.79 -17.58
N ILE A 28 9.67 10.60 -18.88
CA ILE A 28 10.30 11.60 -19.75
C ILE A 28 9.40 12.83 -19.86
N PHE A 29 8.10 12.64 -20.06
CA PHE A 29 7.13 13.74 -20.13
C PHE A 29 7.18 14.60 -18.87
N LEU A 30 7.09 13.99 -17.68
CA LEU A 30 7.12 14.71 -16.40
C LEU A 30 8.46 15.43 -16.15
N THR A 31 9.56 14.89 -16.68
CA THR A 31 10.89 15.47 -16.52
C THR A 31 11.13 16.65 -17.47
N VAL A 32 10.54 16.61 -18.67
CA VAL A 32 10.78 17.61 -19.72
C VAL A 32 9.73 18.72 -19.72
N PHE A 33 8.50 18.42 -19.31
CA PHE A 33 7.39 19.35 -19.37
C PHE A 33 7.62 20.58 -18.45
N PRO A 34 7.45 21.82 -18.96
CA PRO A 34 7.86 23.04 -18.26
C PRO A 34 7.27 23.21 -16.86
N THR A 35 6.01 22.80 -16.66
CA THR A 35 5.28 22.95 -15.39
C THR A 35 5.75 21.96 -14.30
N THR A 36 6.24 20.79 -14.69
CA THR A 36 6.61 19.70 -13.76
C THR A 36 8.12 19.56 -13.58
N ARG A 37 8.89 20.01 -14.59
CA ARG A 37 10.36 19.89 -14.64
C ARG A 37 11.08 20.38 -13.37
N SER A 38 10.66 21.51 -12.83
CA SER A 38 11.29 22.13 -11.67
C SER A 38 10.99 21.38 -10.35
N THR A 39 9.97 20.52 -10.33
CA THR A 39 9.47 19.90 -9.10
C THR A 39 9.63 18.39 -9.11
N PHE A 40 9.52 17.75 -10.28
CA PHE A 40 9.42 16.29 -10.40
C PHE A 40 10.63 15.54 -9.82
N LEU A 41 11.87 15.92 -10.22
CA LEU A 41 13.10 15.28 -9.76
C LEU A 41 13.71 15.92 -8.49
N THR A 42 12.95 16.77 -7.80
CA THR A 42 13.47 17.34 -6.54
C THR A 42 13.56 16.28 -5.46
N PRO A 43 14.56 16.35 -4.56
CA PRO A 43 14.67 15.42 -3.42
C PRO A 43 13.38 15.36 -2.60
N LYS A 44 12.74 16.52 -2.37
CA LYS A 44 11.47 16.62 -1.64
C LYS A 44 10.37 15.77 -2.30
N ASN A 45 10.23 15.87 -3.63
CA ASN A 45 9.21 15.08 -4.35
C ASN A 45 9.56 13.60 -4.37
N MET A 46 10.84 13.24 -4.52
CA MET A 46 11.27 11.83 -4.44
C MET A 46 10.94 11.22 -3.07
N PHE A 47 11.21 11.93 -1.98
CA PHE A 47 10.81 11.47 -0.65
C PHE A 47 9.29 11.35 -0.47
N ASN A 48 8.52 12.27 -1.05
CA ASN A 48 7.05 12.18 -1.02
C ASN A 48 6.54 10.94 -1.78
N ILE A 49 7.10 10.66 -2.95
CA ILE A 49 6.76 9.47 -3.75
C ILE A 49 7.11 8.20 -2.97
N LEU A 50 8.30 8.12 -2.38
CA LEU A 50 8.72 6.98 -1.56
C LEU A 50 7.80 6.78 -0.35
N ARG A 51 7.43 7.87 0.33
CA ARG A 51 6.53 7.83 1.49
C ARG A 51 5.14 7.30 1.13
N GLN A 52 4.57 7.77 0.02
CA GLN A 52 3.27 7.30 -0.46
C GLN A 52 3.33 5.83 -0.88
N ASN A 53 4.39 5.44 -1.59
CA ASN A 53 4.57 4.04 -1.99
C ASN A 53 4.82 3.11 -0.81
N ALA A 54 5.51 3.56 0.24
CA ALA A 54 5.69 2.76 1.46
C ALA A 54 4.35 2.38 2.09
N SER A 55 3.42 3.33 2.23
CA SER A 55 2.07 3.05 2.73
C SER A 55 1.34 2.01 1.86
N ASN A 56 1.39 2.18 0.54
CA ASN A 56 0.77 1.23 -0.40
C ASN A 56 1.40 -0.17 -0.32
N LEU A 57 2.71 -0.27 -0.09
CA LEU A 57 3.40 -1.56 0.08
C LEU A 57 2.94 -2.30 1.34
N PHE A 58 2.74 -1.60 2.46
CA PHE A 58 2.19 -2.22 3.67
C PHE A 58 0.78 -2.77 3.42
N LEU A 59 -0.08 -1.99 2.75
CA LEU A 59 -1.42 -2.42 2.38
C LEU A 59 -1.41 -3.62 1.43
N ALA A 60 -0.58 -3.55 0.40
CA ALA A 60 -0.43 -4.64 -0.57
C ALA A 60 0.05 -5.93 0.10
N THR A 61 0.95 -5.84 1.07
CA THR A 61 1.42 -7.00 1.83
C THR A 61 0.28 -7.64 2.63
N GLY A 62 -0.52 -6.84 3.35
CA GLY A 62 -1.69 -7.32 4.09
C GLY A 62 -2.72 -7.96 3.17
N MET A 63 -3.06 -7.29 2.07
CA MET A 63 -4.00 -7.82 1.07
C MET A 63 -3.51 -9.10 0.41
N THR A 64 -2.20 -9.23 0.16
CA THR A 64 -1.63 -10.45 -0.40
C THR A 64 -1.85 -11.64 0.54
N MET A 65 -1.71 -11.46 1.84
CA MET A 65 -1.99 -12.53 2.82
C MET A 65 -3.45 -12.97 2.77
N VAL A 66 -4.40 -12.02 2.67
CA VAL A 66 -5.83 -12.32 2.55
C VAL A 66 -6.14 -13.07 1.26
N ILE A 67 -5.54 -12.65 0.13
CA ILE A 67 -5.74 -13.31 -1.17
C ILE A 67 -5.17 -14.73 -1.16
N ILE A 68 -4.02 -14.98 -0.53
CA ILE A 68 -3.44 -16.33 -0.38
C ILE A 68 -4.40 -17.25 0.38
N LEU A 69 -5.16 -16.73 1.35
CA LEU A 69 -6.18 -17.47 2.10
C LEU A 69 -7.50 -17.65 1.30
N GLY A 70 -7.56 -17.14 0.07
CA GLY A 70 -8.74 -17.25 -0.80
C GLY A 70 -9.81 -16.22 -0.52
N GLY A 71 -9.51 -15.15 0.23
CA GLY A 71 -10.43 -14.07 0.56
C GLY A 71 -10.15 -12.77 -0.18
N ILE A 72 -11.11 -11.84 -0.06
CA ILE A 72 -10.97 -10.43 -0.48
C ILE A 72 -11.41 -9.59 0.72
N ASP A 73 -10.54 -8.70 1.22
CA ASP A 73 -10.89 -7.82 2.32
C ASP A 73 -11.30 -6.44 1.79
N LEU A 74 -12.59 -6.19 1.76
CA LEU A 74 -13.15 -4.88 1.38
C LEU A 74 -13.14 -3.87 2.54
N SER A 75 -12.81 -4.30 3.77
CA SER A 75 -12.81 -3.44 4.95
C SER A 75 -11.53 -2.61 5.11
N VAL A 76 -10.47 -2.90 4.35
CA VAL A 76 -9.13 -2.28 4.48
C VAL A 76 -9.22 -0.76 4.52
N GLY A 77 -9.96 -0.13 3.61
CA GLY A 77 -10.09 1.32 3.55
C GLY A 77 -10.74 1.92 4.80
N SER A 78 -11.80 1.30 5.30
CA SER A 78 -12.51 1.75 6.51
C SER A 78 -11.69 1.52 7.78
N VAL A 79 -10.94 0.42 7.85
CA VAL A 79 -10.04 0.13 8.97
C VAL A 79 -8.90 1.15 9.04
N ILE A 80 -8.31 1.51 7.90
CA ILE A 80 -7.28 2.56 7.85
C ILE A 80 -7.84 3.90 8.33
N ALA A 81 -9.03 4.28 7.82
CA ALA A 81 -9.67 5.53 8.22
C ALA A 81 -9.96 5.54 9.73
N LEU A 82 -10.56 4.48 10.27
CA LEU A 82 -10.86 4.36 11.70
C LEU A 82 -9.59 4.41 12.55
N SER A 83 -8.58 3.63 12.20
CA SER A 83 -7.30 3.62 12.91
C SER A 83 -6.62 4.99 12.90
N GLY A 84 -6.68 5.69 11.76
CA GLY A 84 -6.14 7.04 11.63
C GLY A 84 -6.88 8.07 12.49
N VAL A 85 -8.22 8.01 12.51
CA VAL A 85 -9.03 8.90 13.34
C VAL A 85 -8.78 8.68 14.83
N VAL A 86 -8.68 7.41 15.26
CA VAL A 86 -8.38 7.08 16.66
C VAL A 86 -6.98 7.56 17.04
N ALA A 87 -5.97 7.31 16.19
CA ALA A 87 -4.61 7.78 16.43
C ALA A 87 -4.55 9.30 16.55
N ALA A 88 -5.17 10.02 15.60
CA ALA A 88 -5.25 11.48 15.63
C ALA A 88 -5.99 11.99 16.85
N GLY A 89 -7.10 11.35 17.23
CA GLY A 89 -7.86 11.68 18.43
C GLY A 89 -7.03 11.57 19.72
N CYS A 90 -6.22 10.51 19.84
CA CYS A 90 -5.32 10.36 20.99
C CYS A 90 -4.33 11.52 21.09
N VAL A 91 -3.76 11.95 19.99
CA VAL A 91 -2.74 13.01 20.00
C VAL A 91 -3.37 14.39 20.07
N VAL A 92 -4.37 14.68 19.23
CA VAL A 92 -4.92 16.03 19.07
C VAL A 92 -5.93 16.38 20.17
N ASN A 93 -6.85 15.46 20.50
CA ASN A 93 -7.92 15.75 21.44
C ASN A 93 -7.52 15.47 22.90
N PHE A 94 -6.72 14.42 23.12
CA PHE A 94 -6.30 14.03 24.47
C PHE A 94 -4.89 14.49 24.85
N GLY A 95 -4.14 15.10 23.90
CA GLY A 95 -2.78 15.57 24.13
C GLY A 95 -1.76 14.48 24.48
N LEU A 96 -2.06 13.22 24.09
CA LEU A 96 -1.18 12.08 24.38
C LEU A 96 0.03 12.05 23.43
N PRO A 97 1.14 11.42 23.85
CA PRO A 97 2.29 11.24 22.98
C PRO A 97 1.95 10.51 21.69
N GLU A 98 2.62 10.83 20.60
CA GLU A 98 2.42 10.19 19.27
C GLU A 98 2.53 8.66 19.32
N VAL A 99 3.40 8.13 20.18
CA VAL A 99 3.57 6.68 20.41
C VAL A 99 2.27 6.03 20.89
N VAL A 100 1.49 6.71 21.72
CA VAL A 100 0.19 6.21 22.21
C VAL A 100 -0.82 6.17 21.07
N GLY A 101 -0.85 7.21 20.22
CA GLY A 101 -1.67 7.22 19.00
C GLY A 101 -1.33 6.05 18.07
N PHE A 102 -0.04 5.78 17.89
CA PHE A 102 0.42 4.66 17.07
C PHE A 102 -0.02 3.29 17.63
N ILE A 103 0.13 3.09 18.93
CA ILE A 103 -0.32 1.85 19.61
C ILE A 103 -1.85 1.71 19.51
N ALA A 104 -2.59 2.79 19.69
CA ALA A 104 -4.03 2.79 19.57
C ALA A 104 -4.49 2.42 18.15
N ALA A 105 -3.83 2.92 17.11
CA ALA A 105 -4.11 2.54 15.72
C ALA A 105 -3.91 1.05 15.48
N ILE A 106 -2.81 0.48 15.98
CA ILE A 106 -2.53 -0.97 15.89
C ILE A 106 -3.61 -1.77 16.62
N ALA A 107 -3.99 -1.34 17.83
CA ALA A 107 -5.01 -2.02 18.62
C ALA A 107 -6.37 -2.04 17.91
N VAL A 108 -6.76 -0.93 17.29
CA VAL A 108 -7.99 -0.84 16.48
C VAL A 108 -7.94 -1.79 15.28
N GLY A 109 -6.86 -1.76 14.51
CA GLY A 109 -6.69 -2.66 13.37
C GLY A 109 -6.73 -4.13 13.77
N ALA A 110 -6.05 -4.48 14.88
CA ALA A 110 -6.06 -5.84 15.42
C ALA A 110 -7.46 -6.26 15.91
N ALA A 111 -8.18 -5.38 16.59
CA ALA A 111 -9.53 -5.66 17.09
C ALA A 111 -10.52 -5.92 15.95
N VAL A 112 -10.49 -5.10 14.89
CA VAL A 112 -11.33 -5.29 13.71
C VAL A 112 -10.95 -6.58 12.97
N GLY A 113 -9.66 -6.84 12.79
CA GLY A 113 -9.17 -8.07 12.15
C GLY A 113 -9.57 -9.33 12.91
N LEU A 114 -9.46 -9.33 14.24
CA LEU A 114 -9.91 -10.43 15.10
C LEU A 114 -11.43 -10.64 15.01
N PHE A 115 -12.20 -9.55 15.02
CA PHE A 115 -13.66 -9.60 14.91
C PHE A 115 -14.10 -10.19 13.56
N ASN A 116 -13.54 -9.69 12.46
CA ASN A 116 -13.83 -10.19 11.12
C ASN A 116 -13.41 -11.67 10.98
N GLY A 117 -12.20 -12.01 11.43
CA GLY A 117 -11.70 -13.39 11.39
C GLY A 117 -12.56 -14.35 12.21
N PHE A 118 -13.01 -13.93 13.39
CA PHE A 118 -13.91 -14.73 14.24
C PHE A 118 -15.26 -15.00 13.54
N ILE A 119 -15.86 -13.98 12.92
CA ILE A 119 -17.12 -14.14 12.17
C ILE A 119 -16.92 -15.11 11.02
N ILE A 120 -15.91 -14.90 10.18
CA ILE A 120 -15.62 -15.75 9.01
C ILE A 120 -15.43 -17.22 9.44
N CYS A 121 -14.63 -17.47 10.50
CA CYS A 121 -14.39 -18.82 10.99
C CYS A 121 -15.62 -19.51 11.59
N LYS A 122 -16.59 -18.75 12.11
CA LYS A 122 -17.77 -19.32 12.79
C LYS A 122 -18.99 -19.48 11.89
N THR A 123 -19.09 -18.73 10.82
CA THR A 123 -20.35 -18.60 10.06
C THR A 123 -20.28 -19.17 8.64
N ASP A 124 -19.15 -19.71 8.22
CA ASP A 124 -18.88 -20.18 6.84
C ASP A 124 -19.23 -19.12 5.76
N ILE A 125 -19.32 -17.84 6.16
CA ILE A 125 -19.54 -16.73 5.23
C ILE A 125 -18.24 -16.54 4.44
N PRO A 126 -18.32 -16.49 3.09
CA PRO A 126 -17.14 -16.22 2.28
C PRO A 126 -16.52 -14.87 2.68
N PRO A 127 -15.19 -14.80 2.81
CA PRO A 127 -14.50 -13.57 3.13
C PRO A 127 -14.55 -12.60 1.93
N PHE A 128 -15.32 -11.53 2.04
CA PHE A 128 -15.40 -10.43 1.10
C PHE A 128 -14.90 -9.14 1.71
#